data_9de0792cf06f5f68fe33126413eb8cad
#
_entry.id   9de0792cf06f5f68fe33126413eb8cad
#
_cell.length_a   1.000
_cell.length_b   1.000
_cell.length_c   1.000
_cell.angle_alpha   90.00
_cell.angle_beta   90.00
_cell.angle_gamma   90.00
#
_symmetry.space_group_name_H-M   'P 1'
#
loop_
_entity.id
_entity.type
_entity.pdbx_description
1 polymer ?
#
loop_
_entity_poly.entity_id
_entity_poly.type
_entity_poly.pdbx_seq_one_letter_code
_entity_poly.pdbx_strand_id
1 'polypeptide(L)'
;MSWITKKISELKLKAKKIFRKMPTLSEMKSSPWISSECGPILKSDLRKNLFRCPKCNKNQRILLAKDRFDVFFGEGKYEIMDIKIDKSMDDPLRWEDNKKYIERLKEARKKTNSNCAVEFAIGKLTNGIEVTCGAISFAHLGGSIGIHEGNTIAIGIDKAIEKKTPLIFFACGGGQRMYESAIALQMMTMTVAKVNEFKETGLPYFSVLVDPCYGGITASFATLGDFLFSESDSKVGFAGQRIIKAQTPSEIIEDSFQSSQSMLQHGFLDALFERDVLNEKIGNLCSILLKKNELETISDAEPGQDREFIKRTAASS
;
A
#
# COMPACT_ATOMS: atom_id res chain seq x y z
N MET A 1 61.44 -8.37 12.63
CA MET A 1 59.94 -8.45 12.59
C MET A 1 59.53 -9.90 12.37
N SER A 2 58.70 -10.43 13.27
CA SER A 2 58.24 -11.83 13.24
C SER A 2 57.42 -12.09 11.96
N TRP A 3 57.56 -13.29 11.39
CA TRP A 3 56.80 -13.81 10.24
C TRP A 3 55.27 -13.58 10.42
N ILE A 4 54.79 -13.67 11.65
CA ILE A 4 53.40 -13.43 12.02
C ILE A 4 52.98 -11.98 11.79
N THR A 5 53.81 -10.98 12.14
CA THR A 5 53.53 -9.56 11.90
C THR A 5 53.48 -9.22 10.41
N LYS A 6 54.30 -9.87 9.59
CA LYS A 6 54.27 -9.71 8.13
C LYS A 6 52.97 -10.24 7.51
N LYS A 7 52.54 -11.41 7.97
CA LYS A 7 51.30 -12.05 7.50
C LYS A 7 50.05 -11.31 7.94
N ILE A 8 50.04 -10.73 9.14
CA ILE A 8 48.95 -9.86 9.65
C ILE A 8 48.87 -8.55 8.84
N SER A 9 50.02 -7.96 8.48
CA SER A 9 50.02 -6.75 7.63
C SER A 9 49.55 -7.02 6.21
N GLU A 10 49.88 -8.16 5.62
CA GLU A 10 49.38 -8.60 4.30
C GLU A 10 47.88 -8.89 4.32
N LEU A 11 47.35 -9.52 5.39
CA LEU A 11 45.92 -9.74 5.58
C LEU A 11 45.15 -8.43 5.77
N LYS A 12 45.71 -7.47 6.53
CA LYS A 12 45.16 -6.12 6.68
C LYS A 12 45.16 -5.36 5.35
N LEU A 13 46.19 -5.50 4.50
CA LEU A 13 46.23 -4.89 3.18
C LEU A 13 45.21 -5.52 2.22
N LYS A 14 45.07 -6.86 2.24
CA LYS A 14 44.06 -7.57 1.45
C LYS A 14 42.62 -7.19 1.91
N ALA A 15 42.39 -7.13 3.22
CA ALA A 15 41.14 -6.66 3.77
C ALA A 15 40.82 -5.21 3.35
N LYS A 16 41.81 -4.29 3.46
CA LYS A 16 41.66 -2.89 2.98
C LYS A 16 41.38 -2.81 1.48
N LYS A 17 41.94 -3.69 0.63
CA LYS A 17 41.62 -3.75 -0.81
C LYS A 17 40.22 -4.29 -1.08
N ILE A 18 39.74 -5.24 -0.28
CA ILE A 18 38.39 -5.78 -0.38
C ILE A 18 37.38 -4.71 0.10
N PHE A 19 37.64 -4.03 1.24
CA PHE A 19 36.82 -2.93 1.72
C PHE A 19 36.81 -1.69 0.79
N ARG A 20 37.89 -1.45 0.02
CA ARG A 20 37.90 -0.39 -1.01
C ARG A 20 37.06 -0.69 -2.24
N LYS A 21 36.68 -1.94 -2.45
CA LYS A 21 35.78 -2.37 -3.53
C LYS A 21 34.30 -2.46 -3.09
N MET A 22 34.00 -2.24 -1.81
CA MET A 22 32.62 -2.11 -1.39
C MET A 22 32.07 -0.76 -1.85
N PRO A 23 30.97 -0.75 -2.61
CA PRO A 23 30.37 0.51 -3.05
C PRO A 23 29.99 1.35 -1.82
N THR A 24 30.17 2.67 -1.92
CA THR A 24 29.74 3.60 -0.88
C THR A 24 28.22 3.52 -0.70
N LEU A 25 27.72 3.93 0.47
CA LEU A 25 26.26 3.96 0.73
C LEU A 25 25.50 4.78 -0.32
N SER A 26 26.13 5.80 -0.94
CA SER A 26 25.58 6.58 -2.04
C SER A 26 25.55 5.78 -3.36
N GLU A 27 26.60 5.00 -3.66
CA GLU A 27 26.66 4.12 -4.82
C GLU A 27 25.71 2.94 -4.68
N MET A 28 25.49 2.41 -3.47
CA MET A 28 24.47 1.39 -3.19
C MET A 28 23.04 1.94 -3.39
N LYS A 29 22.80 3.23 -3.11
CA LYS A 29 21.50 3.88 -3.36
C LYS A 29 21.20 4.07 -4.84
N SER A 30 22.22 4.18 -5.69
CA SER A 30 22.09 4.28 -7.15
C SER A 30 22.20 2.94 -7.87
N SER A 31 22.44 1.84 -7.13
CA SER A 31 22.60 0.50 -7.72
C SER A 31 21.34 0.12 -8.52
N PRO A 32 21.51 -0.37 -9.76
CA PRO A 32 20.41 -0.92 -10.53
C PRO A 32 19.92 -2.27 -9.99
N TRP A 33 20.64 -2.84 -9.00
CA TRP A 33 20.35 -4.15 -8.42
C TRP A 33 19.59 -4.03 -7.09
N ILE A 34 18.70 -5.01 -6.86
CA ILE A 34 18.03 -5.25 -5.57
C ILE A 34 18.44 -6.63 -5.09
N SER A 35 18.67 -6.77 -3.78
CA SER A 35 18.89 -8.06 -3.14
C SER A 35 17.56 -8.78 -2.94
N SER A 36 17.49 -10.05 -3.32
CA SER A 36 16.38 -10.96 -3.02
C SER A 36 16.92 -12.25 -2.37
N GLU A 37 16.02 -13.09 -1.86
CA GLU A 37 16.39 -14.42 -1.33
C GLU A 37 17.10 -15.28 -2.40
N CYS A 38 16.78 -15.09 -3.68
CA CYS A 38 17.40 -15.79 -4.81
C CYS A 38 18.66 -15.12 -5.35
N GLY A 39 19.20 -14.10 -4.65
CA GLY A 39 20.35 -13.30 -5.03
C GLY A 39 19.99 -11.97 -5.68
N PRO A 40 20.95 -11.26 -6.29
CA PRO A 40 20.73 -9.96 -6.89
C PRO A 40 19.84 -10.05 -8.14
N ILE A 41 18.90 -9.07 -8.26
CA ILE A 41 17.97 -8.91 -9.38
C ILE A 41 18.06 -7.48 -9.89
N LEU A 42 18.00 -7.28 -11.20
CA LEU A 42 17.90 -5.95 -11.80
C LEU A 42 16.54 -5.32 -11.50
N LYS A 43 16.52 -4.05 -11.13
CA LYS A 43 15.28 -3.29 -10.90
C LYS A 43 14.38 -3.25 -12.13
N SER A 44 14.97 -3.16 -13.32
CA SER A 44 14.24 -3.19 -14.60
C SER A 44 13.50 -4.51 -14.82
N ASP A 45 14.16 -5.64 -14.52
CA ASP A 45 13.55 -6.97 -14.70
C ASP A 45 12.47 -7.22 -13.67
N LEU A 46 12.67 -6.70 -12.45
CA LEU A 46 11.67 -6.76 -11.40
C LEU A 46 10.39 -5.98 -11.79
N ARG A 47 10.54 -4.76 -12.35
CA ARG A 47 9.39 -3.97 -12.85
C ARG A 47 8.66 -4.65 -13.98
N LYS A 48 9.39 -5.20 -14.97
CA LYS A 48 8.79 -5.95 -16.09
C LYS A 48 8.01 -7.18 -15.62
N ASN A 49 8.43 -7.80 -14.50
CA ASN A 49 7.76 -8.95 -13.91
C ASN A 49 6.81 -8.56 -12.75
N LEU A 50 6.19 -7.39 -12.80
CA LEU A 50 5.23 -6.89 -11.80
C LEU A 50 5.77 -6.94 -10.36
N PHE A 51 7.05 -6.67 -10.19
CA PHE A 51 7.77 -6.80 -8.92
C PHE A 51 7.73 -8.21 -8.30
N ARG A 52 7.70 -9.25 -9.14
CA ARG A 52 7.94 -10.63 -8.74
C ARG A 52 9.38 -11.04 -9.06
N CYS A 53 9.95 -11.88 -8.21
CA CYS A 53 11.27 -12.42 -8.45
C CYS A 53 11.25 -13.28 -9.74
N PRO A 54 12.09 -13.01 -10.76
CA PRO A 54 12.08 -13.81 -12.00
C PRO A 54 12.56 -15.25 -11.81
N LYS A 55 13.19 -15.59 -10.66
CA LYS A 55 13.68 -16.93 -10.36
C LYS A 55 12.68 -17.79 -9.60
N CYS A 56 12.03 -17.27 -8.58
CA CYS A 56 11.11 -18.03 -7.72
C CYS A 56 9.67 -17.54 -7.74
N ASN A 57 9.37 -16.50 -8.51
CA ASN A 57 8.06 -15.86 -8.67
C ASN A 57 7.46 -15.28 -7.38
N LYS A 58 8.20 -15.27 -6.26
CA LYS A 58 7.72 -14.62 -5.03
C LYS A 58 7.58 -13.12 -5.21
N ASN A 59 6.54 -12.56 -4.63
CA ASN A 59 6.30 -11.14 -4.61
C ASN A 59 7.42 -10.39 -3.87
N GLN A 60 7.97 -9.37 -4.52
CA GLN A 60 8.87 -8.42 -3.89
C GLN A 60 8.10 -7.18 -3.48
N ARG A 61 8.51 -6.54 -2.38
CA ARG A 61 7.83 -5.33 -1.87
C ARG A 61 7.88 -4.21 -2.89
N ILE A 62 6.72 -3.64 -3.22
CA ILE A 62 6.62 -2.40 -3.99
C ILE A 62 6.82 -1.24 -3.02
N LEU A 63 7.81 -0.39 -3.31
CA LEU A 63 8.26 0.65 -2.37
C LEU A 63 7.55 1.99 -2.59
N LEU A 64 7.05 2.26 -3.79
CA LEU A 64 6.45 3.53 -4.18
C LEU A 64 4.99 3.34 -4.61
N ALA A 65 4.14 4.29 -4.26
CA ALA A 65 2.74 4.30 -4.69
C ALA A 65 2.62 4.33 -6.22
N LYS A 66 3.46 5.13 -6.90
CA LYS A 66 3.51 5.17 -8.37
C LYS A 66 3.77 3.79 -8.98
N ASP A 67 4.78 3.05 -8.49
CA ASP A 67 5.07 1.70 -8.97
C ASP A 67 3.86 0.76 -8.75
N ARG A 68 3.06 0.99 -7.69
CA ARG A 68 1.82 0.25 -7.43
C ARG A 68 0.74 0.57 -8.46
N PHE A 69 0.56 1.83 -8.82
CA PHE A 69 -0.38 2.24 -9.85
C PHE A 69 0.05 1.71 -11.23
N ASP A 70 1.36 1.74 -11.55
CA ASP A 70 1.90 1.17 -12.79
C ASP A 70 1.58 -0.33 -12.91
N VAL A 71 1.70 -1.09 -11.80
CA VAL A 71 1.37 -2.52 -11.75
C VAL A 71 -0.14 -2.74 -11.89
N PHE A 72 -0.97 -1.91 -11.27
CA PHE A 72 -2.41 -2.12 -11.21
C PHE A 72 -3.14 -1.65 -12.46
N PHE A 73 -2.84 -0.46 -12.97
CA PHE A 73 -3.50 0.11 -14.13
C PHE A 73 -2.74 -0.08 -15.45
N GLY A 74 -1.42 -0.30 -15.35
CA GLY A 74 -0.48 -0.16 -16.46
C GLY A 74 0.15 1.24 -16.52
N GLU A 75 1.39 1.32 -16.97
CA GLU A 75 2.16 2.56 -17.06
C GLU A 75 1.43 3.59 -17.92
N GLY A 76 1.23 4.80 -17.38
CA GLY A 76 0.58 5.92 -18.06
C GLY A 76 -0.94 5.78 -18.26
N LYS A 77 -1.60 4.76 -17.69
CA LYS A 77 -3.06 4.56 -17.81
C LYS A 77 -3.86 5.09 -16.64
N TYR A 78 -3.32 6.00 -15.87
CA TYR A 78 -3.95 6.63 -14.71
C TYR A 78 -3.47 8.07 -14.57
N GLU A 79 -4.20 8.88 -13.84
CA GLU A 79 -3.88 10.26 -13.49
C GLU A 79 -3.67 10.37 -11.98
N ILE A 80 -2.50 10.88 -11.56
CA ILE A 80 -2.23 11.14 -10.15
C ILE A 80 -2.99 12.41 -9.73
N MET A 81 -3.69 12.34 -8.60
CA MET A 81 -4.37 13.49 -8.02
C MET A 81 -3.38 14.48 -7.43
N ASP A 82 -3.49 15.74 -7.78
CA ASP A 82 -2.73 16.83 -7.13
C ASP A 82 -3.37 17.19 -5.79
N ILE A 83 -2.92 16.51 -4.72
CA ILE A 83 -3.33 16.81 -3.34
C ILE A 83 -2.25 17.65 -2.69
N LYS A 84 -2.60 18.91 -2.37
CA LYS A 84 -1.66 19.86 -1.76
C LYS A 84 -1.41 19.52 -0.30
N ILE A 85 -0.13 19.51 0.07
CA ILE A 85 0.33 19.29 1.45
C ILE A 85 0.66 20.64 2.09
N ASP A 86 0.06 20.92 3.24
CA ASP A 86 0.37 22.10 4.02
C ASP A 86 1.66 21.89 4.82
N LYS A 87 2.77 22.39 4.28
CA LYS A 87 4.09 22.27 4.92
C LYS A 87 4.21 23.00 6.25
N SER A 88 3.28 23.87 6.63
CA SER A 88 3.28 24.51 7.95
C SER A 88 3.02 23.49 9.07
N MET A 89 2.40 22.36 8.73
CA MET A 89 2.15 21.25 9.63
C MET A 89 3.29 20.21 9.66
N ASP A 90 4.43 20.47 9.02
CA ASP A 90 5.62 19.62 9.15
C ASP A 90 6.14 19.69 10.60
N ASP A 91 6.43 18.52 11.20
CA ASP A 91 7.01 18.42 12.54
C ASP A 91 6.33 19.31 13.61
N PRO A 92 5.03 19.13 13.87
CA PRO A 92 4.27 20.01 14.78
C PRO A 92 4.75 19.93 16.23
N LEU A 93 5.41 18.83 16.62
CA LEU A 93 5.94 18.60 17.96
C LEU A 93 7.43 18.95 18.09
N ARG A 94 8.09 19.35 17.01
CA ARG A 94 9.54 19.60 16.95
C ARG A 94 10.35 18.42 17.51
N TRP A 95 9.94 17.21 17.09
CA TRP A 95 10.51 15.97 17.62
C TRP A 95 11.98 15.81 17.25
N GLU A 96 12.77 15.46 18.25
CA GLU A 96 14.19 15.14 18.09
C GLU A 96 14.55 13.91 18.95
N ASP A 97 15.21 12.94 18.34
CA ASP A 97 15.91 11.84 18.98
C ASP A 97 17.41 11.94 18.59
N ASN A 98 17.97 10.90 17.98
CA ASN A 98 19.32 10.94 17.38
C ASN A 98 19.38 11.87 16.14
N LYS A 99 18.22 12.29 15.61
CA LYS A 99 18.08 13.13 14.43
C LYS A 99 16.71 13.82 14.44
N LYS A 100 16.67 15.10 14.06
CA LYS A 100 15.43 15.86 13.95
C LYS A 100 14.44 15.21 12.98
N TYR A 101 13.16 15.13 13.36
CA TYR A 101 12.13 14.56 12.51
C TYR A 101 11.99 15.31 11.18
N ILE A 102 12.09 16.65 11.19
CA ILE A 102 12.04 17.46 9.97
C ILE A 102 13.13 17.08 8.95
N GLU A 103 14.31 16.65 9.40
CA GLU A 103 15.36 16.17 8.50
C GLU A 103 15.04 14.83 7.91
N ARG A 104 14.48 13.90 8.72
CA ARG A 104 14.00 12.60 8.24
C ARG A 104 12.91 12.77 7.17
N LEU A 105 11.99 13.72 7.39
CA LEU A 105 10.91 14.03 6.46
C LEU A 105 11.46 14.59 5.13
N LYS A 106 12.42 15.52 5.18
CA LYS A 106 13.09 16.03 3.98
C LYS A 106 13.81 14.93 3.18
N GLU A 107 14.49 14.02 3.87
CA GLU A 107 15.16 12.88 3.24
C GLU A 107 14.16 11.91 2.60
N ALA A 108 13.05 11.62 3.29
CA ALA A 108 12.00 10.77 2.76
C ALA A 108 11.38 11.37 1.49
N ARG A 109 11.03 12.64 1.51
CA ARG A 109 10.54 13.40 0.35
C ARG A 109 11.51 13.36 -0.83
N LYS A 110 12.79 13.60 -0.57
CA LYS A 110 13.83 13.49 -1.61
C LYS A 110 13.97 12.07 -2.17
N LYS A 111 13.87 11.06 -1.31
CA LYS A 111 13.99 9.65 -1.71
C LYS A 111 12.83 9.17 -2.55
N THR A 112 11.61 9.61 -2.24
CA THR A 112 10.39 9.15 -2.91
C THR A 112 9.95 10.09 -4.03
N ASN A 113 10.52 11.28 -4.11
CA ASN A 113 10.05 12.38 -4.97
C ASN A 113 8.56 12.71 -4.73
N SER A 114 8.10 12.53 -3.50
CA SER A 114 6.73 12.81 -3.06
C SER A 114 6.75 13.55 -1.73
N ASN A 115 5.78 14.44 -1.52
CA ASN A 115 5.66 15.21 -0.28
C ASN A 115 5.06 14.38 0.87
N CYS A 116 4.39 13.27 0.58
CA CYS A 116 3.63 12.43 1.48
C CYS A 116 3.83 10.95 1.15
N ALA A 117 3.61 10.05 2.11
CA ALA A 117 3.65 8.61 1.85
C ALA A 117 2.44 8.14 1.04
N VAL A 118 1.29 8.80 1.16
CA VAL A 118 0.05 8.43 0.48
C VAL A 118 -0.11 9.24 -0.80
N GLU A 119 -0.47 8.56 -1.88
CA GLU A 119 -0.84 9.17 -3.15
C GLU A 119 -2.16 8.57 -3.63
N PHE A 120 -2.92 9.36 -4.39
CA PHE A 120 -4.15 8.92 -5.03
C PHE A 120 -4.06 9.10 -6.54
N ALA A 121 -4.71 8.19 -7.25
CA ALA A 121 -4.83 8.25 -8.70
C ALA A 121 -6.27 7.90 -9.14
N ILE A 122 -6.65 8.41 -10.30
CA ILE A 122 -7.85 8.00 -10.99
C ILE A 122 -7.42 7.17 -12.20
N GLY A 123 -8.05 6.03 -12.38
CA GLY A 123 -7.76 5.15 -13.50
C GLY A 123 -8.98 4.31 -13.87
N LYS A 124 -8.88 3.57 -14.97
CA LYS A 124 -9.94 2.67 -15.40
C LYS A 124 -9.52 1.22 -15.19
N LEU A 125 -10.44 0.43 -14.67
CA LEU A 125 -10.30 -1.02 -14.61
C LEU A 125 -10.36 -1.63 -16.01
N THR A 126 -9.99 -2.89 -16.15
CA THR A 126 -9.97 -3.59 -17.46
C THR A 126 -11.33 -3.60 -18.18
N ASN A 127 -12.42 -3.53 -17.42
CA ASN A 127 -13.80 -3.43 -17.93
C ASN A 127 -14.27 -1.99 -18.20
N GLY A 128 -13.40 -0.98 -18.07
CA GLY A 128 -13.68 0.42 -18.36
C GLY A 128 -14.27 1.23 -17.20
N ILE A 129 -14.60 0.61 -16.05
CA ILE A 129 -15.12 1.32 -14.88
C ILE A 129 -14.02 2.22 -14.32
N GLU A 130 -14.32 3.51 -14.15
CA GLU A 130 -13.44 4.47 -13.50
C GLU A 130 -13.45 4.27 -12.00
N VAL A 131 -12.26 4.31 -11.38
CA VAL A 131 -12.08 4.11 -9.95
C VAL A 131 -11.10 5.13 -9.38
N THR A 132 -11.30 5.47 -8.11
CA THR A 132 -10.32 6.20 -7.31
C THR A 132 -9.45 5.20 -6.56
N CYS A 133 -8.15 5.32 -6.70
CA CYS A 133 -7.19 4.38 -6.12
C CYS A 133 -6.18 5.10 -5.23
N GLY A 134 -6.10 4.73 -3.94
CA GLY A 134 -5.08 5.17 -3.01
C GLY A 134 -3.97 4.14 -2.84
N ALA A 135 -2.74 4.58 -2.63
CA ALA A 135 -1.62 3.70 -2.32
C ALA A 135 -0.60 4.36 -1.39
N ILE A 136 0.09 3.55 -0.59
CA ILE A 136 1.11 4.01 0.35
C ILE A 136 2.50 3.68 -0.19
N SER A 137 3.39 4.66 -0.19
CA SER A 137 4.82 4.51 -0.47
C SER A 137 5.56 4.03 0.77
N PHE A 138 5.90 2.75 0.86
CA PHE A 138 6.67 2.20 1.99
C PHE A 138 8.06 2.87 2.14
N ALA A 139 8.65 3.33 1.03
CA ALA A 139 9.92 4.03 1.05
C ALA A 139 9.88 5.36 1.81
N HIS A 140 8.69 5.95 2.01
CA HIS A 140 8.48 7.18 2.76
C HIS A 140 8.24 6.85 4.24
N LEU A 141 9.26 6.94 5.06
CA LEU A 141 9.22 6.68 6.51
C LEU A 141 8.53 5.35 6.89
N GLY A 142 8.78 4.29 6.11
CA GLY A 142 8.17 2.98 6.35
C GLY A 142 6.66 2.91 6.09
N GLY A 143 6.12 3.84 5.31
CA GLY A 143 4.68 3.95 5.04
C GLY A 143 3.86 4.33 6.27
N SER A 144 4.50 4.92 7.30
CA SER A 144 3.80 5.31 8.54
C SER A 144 2.87 6.50 8.29
N ILE A 145 1.72 6.47 8.96
CA ILE A 145 0.67 7.49 8.84
C ILE A 145 0.88 8.59 9.87
N GLY A 146 1.10 9.79 9.39
CA GLY A 146 1.11 11.03 10.15
C GLY A 146 0.00 11.97 9.67
N ILE A 147 0.07 13.24 10.07
CA ILE A 147 -0.94 14.25 9.76
C ILE A 147 -1.15 14.44 8.24
N HIS A 148 -0.06 14.45 7.49
CA HIS A 148 -0.14 14.63 6.03
C HIS A 148 -0.79 13.43 5.36
N GLU A 149 -0.42 12.22 5.77
CA GLU A 149 -0.99 10.99 5.23
C GLU A 149 -2.47 10.86 5.56
N GLY A 150 -2.86 11.15 6.81
CA GLY A 150 -4.26 11.14 7.24
C GLY A 150 -5.11 12.14 6.44
N ASN A 151 -4.63 13.38 6.31
CA ASN A 151 -5.30 14.41 5.52
C ASN A 151 -5.40 14.01 4.03
N THR A 152 -4.33 13.43 3.46
CA THR A 152 -4.34 12.96 2.08
C THR A 152 -5.35 11.84 1.87
N ILE A 153 -5.46 10.91 2.82
CA ILE A 153 -6.49 9.84 2.77
C ILE A 153 -7.88 10.46 2.79
N ALA A 154 -8.15 11.40 3.70
CA ALA A 154 -9.43 12.07 3.81
C ALA A 154 -9.82 12.79 2.50
N ILE A 155 -8.91 13.61 1.94
CA ILE A 155 -9.14 14.33 0.68
C ILE A 155 -9.33 13.36 -0.49
N GLY A 156 -8.56 12.28 -0.54
CA GLY A 156 -8.69 11.27 -1.59
C GLY A 156 -10.05 10.55 -1.55
N ILE A 157 -10.56 10.27 -0.36
CA ILE A 157 -11.90 9.72 -0.16
C ILE A 157 -12.98 10.73 -0.56
N ASP A 158 -12.86 12.01 -0.16
CA ASP A 158 -13.78 13.06 -0.57
C ASP A 158 -13.85 13.17 -2.11
N LYS A 159 -12.72 13.03 -2.78
CA LYS A 159 -12.67 13.01 -4.26
C LYS A 159 -13.35 11.79 -4.86
N ALA A 160 -13.27 10.63 -4.22
CA ALA A 160 -14.01 9.44 -4.66
C ALA A 160 -15.53 9.65 -4.52
N ILE A 161 -15.98 10.28 -3.44
CA ILE A 161 -17.38 10.66 -3.21
C ILE A 161 -17.86 11.66 -4.28
N GLU A 162 -17.11 12.76 -4.50
CA GLU A 162 -17.41 13.77 -5.50
C GLU A 162 -17.56 13.18 -6.91
N LYS A 163 -16.63 12.28 -7.29
CA LYS A 163 -16.60 11.62 -8.59
C LYS A 163 -17.55 10.45 -8.71
N LYS A 164 -18.17 10.03 -7.62
CA LYS A 164 -19.03 8.82 -7.53
C LYS A 164 -18.32 7.56 -8.08
N THR A 165 -17.08 7.38 -7.71
CA THR A 165 -16.27 6.24 -8.14
C THR A 165 -16.05 5.24 -7.01
N PRO A 166 -16.00 3.93 -7.30
CA PRO A 166 -15.49 2.94 -6.33
C PRO A 166 -14.13 3.33 -5.79
N LEU A 167 -13.88 2.99 -4.52
CA LEU A 167 -12.61 3.24 -3.85
C LEU A 167 -11.79 1.95 -3.78
N ILE A 168 -10.53 2.02 -4.21
CA ILE A 168 -9.54 0.96 -4.02
C ILE A 168 -8.41 1.52 -3.21
N PHE A 169 -7.92 0.80 -2.20
CA PHE A 169 -6.79 1.27 -1.41
C PHE A 169 -5.74 0.17 -1.18
N PHE A 170 -4.52 0.39 -1.67
CA PHE A 170 -3.36 -0.46 -1.39
C PHE A 170 -2.70 -0.04 -0.09
N ALA A 171 -3.05 -0.73 1.00
CA ALA A 171 -2.60 -0.40 2.34
C ALA A 171 -1.32 -1.16 2.71
N CYS A 172 -0.26 -0.42 3.01
CA CYS A 172 0.98 -0.97 3.56
C CYS A 172 1.60 0.00 4.57
N GLY A 173 2.46 -0.50 5.44
CA GLY A 173 3.25 0.32 6.35
C GLY A 173 3.33 -0.21 7.77
N GLY A 174 4.10 0.50 8.59
CA GLY A 174 4.40 0.13 9.97
C GLY A 174 3.36 0.59 11.01
N GLY A 175 2.33 1.34 10.60
CA GLY A 175 1.33 1.91 11.50
C GLY A 175 1.44 3.42 11.63
N GLN A 176 1.05 3.97 12.78
CA GLN A 176 1.07 5.42 13.02
C GLN A 176 2.49 5.96 13.23
N ARG A 177 2.69 7.19 12.80
CA ARG A 177 4.00 7.86 12.87
C ARG A 177 4.32 8.31 14.28
N MET A 178 5.24 7.62 14.93
CA MET A 178 5.60 7.88 16.33
C MET A 178 6.14 9.30 16.58
N TYR A 179 6.77 9.93 15.60
CA TYR A 179 7.31 11.31 15.71
C TYR A 179 6.23 12.37 15.88
N GLU A 180 4.99 12.06 15.49
CA GLU A 180 3.84 12.95 15.62
C GLU A 180 2.91 12.56 16.77
N SER A 181 3.26 11.49 17.54
CA SER A 181 2.60 11.10 18.80
C SER A 181 1.07 11.08 18.70
N ALA A 182 0.36 11.76 19.61
CA ALA A 182 -1.10 11.79 19.65
C ALA A 182 -1.75 12.34 18.38
N ILE A 183 -1.08 13.23 17.64
CA ILE A 183 -1.59 13.76 16.37
C ILE A 183 -1.74 12.63 15.34
N ALA A 184 -0.71 11.77 15.23
CA ALA A 184 -0.78 10.62 14.35
C ALA A 184 -1.88 9.63 14.76
N LEU A 185 -2.17 9.47 16.06
CA LEU A 185 -3.28 8.62 16.53
C LEU A 185 -4.65 9.22 16.16
N GLN A 186 -4.80 10.56 16.19
CA GLN A 186 -6.03 11.21 15.74
C GLN A 186 -6.33 10.95 14.25
N MET A 187 -5.31 10.71 13.44
CA MET A 187 -5.51 10.37 12.02
C MET A 187 -6.22 9.03 11.83
N MET A 188 -6.13 8.10 12.79
CA MET A 188 -6.93 6.87 12.75
C MET A 188 -8.43 7.20 12.81
N THR A 189 -8.84 8.00 13.78
CA THR A 189 -10.25 8.41 13.96
C THR A 189 -10.75 9.15 12.73
N MET A 190 -9.95 10.09 12.21
CA MET A 190 -10.33 10.88 11.04
C MET A 190 -10.51 10.01 9.80
N THR A 191 -9.58 9.11 9.53
CA THR A 191 -9.66 8.23 8.35
C THR A 191 -10.82 7.23 8.46
N VAL A 192 -11.12 6.73 9.67
CA VAL A 192 -12.30 5.89 9.93
C VAL A 192 -13.60 6.66 9.67
N ALA A 193 -13.71 7.91 10.15
CA ALA A 193 -14.88 8.75 9.90
C ALA A 193 -15.08 8.96 8.39
N LYS A 194 -14.01 9.24 7.65
CA LYS A 194 -14.09 9.43 6.19
C LYS A 194 -14.48 8.15 5.43
N VAL A 195 -14.00 7.00 5.86
CA VAL A 195 -14.46 5.72 5.29
C VAL A 195 -15.97 5.51 5.55
N ASN A 196 -16.46 5.86 6.73
CA ASN A 196 -17.89 5.77 7.02
C ASN A 196 -18.72 6.72 6.14
N GLU A 197 -18.28 7.97 5.94
CA GLU A 197 -18.91 8.89 4.99
C GLU A 197 -18.93 8.31 3.56
N PHE A 198 -17.84 7.66 3.13
CA PHE A 198 -17.80 7.00 1.84
C PHE A 198 -18.81 5.84 1.74
N LYS A 199 -18.92 5.03 2.78
CA LYS A 199 -19.88 3.91 2.82
C LYS A 199 -21.35 4.34 2.71
N GLU A 200 -21.69 5.53 3.20
CA GLU A 200 -23.03 6.10 3.05
C GLU A 200 -23.41 6.36 1.59
N THR A 201 -22.43 6.45 0.68
CA THR A 201 -22.69 6.59 -0.76
C THR A 201 -23.19 5.30 -1.44
N GLY A 202 -23.07 4.15 -0.78
CA GLY A 202 -23.34 2.84 -1.37
C GLY A 202 -22.31 2.36 -2.41
N LEU A 203 -21.24 3.12 -2.63
CA LEU A 203 -20.15 2.73 -3.53
C LEU A 203 -19.21 1.72 -2.84
N PRO A 204 -18.68 0.71 -3.55
CA PRO A 204 -17.84 -0.30 -2.94
C PRO A 204 -16.44 0.23 -2.61
N TYR A 205 -15.95 -0.17 -1.44
CA TYR A 205 -14.58 0.05 -0.99
C TYR A 205 -13.81 -1.27 -0.97
N PHE A 206 -12.81 -1.40 -1.83
CA PHE A 206 -11.89 -2.54 -1.89
C PHE A 206 -10.58 -2.17 -1.19
N SER A 207 -10.27 -2.83 -0.09
CA SER A 207 -8.99 -2.68 0.58
C SER A 207 -8.07 -3.85 0.23
N VAL A 208 -6.88 -3.52 -0.27
CA VAL A 208 -5.85 -4.50 -0.65
C VAL A 208 -4.69 -4.36 0.32
N LEU A 209 -4.58 -5.30 1.26
CA LEU A 209 -3.53 -5.33 2.27
C LEU A 209 -2.26 -5.93 1.67
N VAL A 210 -1.20 -5.12 1.53
CA VAL A 210 0.05 -5.55 0.88
C VAL A 210 1.24 -5.47 1.82
N ASP A 211 2.32 -6.17 1.50
CA ASP A 211 3.48 -6.36 2.37
C ASP A 211 4.30 -5.09 2.63
N PRO A 212 4.52 -4.76 3.92
CA PRO A 212 3.87 -5.22 5.15
C PRO A 212 2.71 -4.29 5.52
N CYS A 213 1.65 -4.79 6.16
CA CYS A 213 0.56 -3.97 6.67
C CYS A 213 0.36 -4.22 8.18
N TYR A 214 0.70 -3.22 9.02
CA TYR A 214 0.72 -3.36 10.46
C TYR A 214 0.17 -2.15 11.23
N GLY A 215 -0.07 -2.36 12.50
CA GLY A 215 -0.34 -1.32 13.51
C GLY A 215 -1.63 -0.55 13.26
N GLY A 216 -1.56 0.78 13.41
CA GLY A 216 -2.71 1.63 13.25
C GLY A 216 -3.31 1.65 11.85
N ILE A 217 -2.59 1.21 10.82
CA ILE A 217 -3.13 1.06 9.46
C ILE A 217 -4.16 -0.07 9.44
N THR A 218 -3.79 -1.26 9.93
CA THR A 218 -4.73 -2.39 10.06
C THR A 218 -5.80 -2.15 11.10
N ALA A 219 -5.55 -1.32 12.13
CA ALA A 219 -6.53 -1.00 13.16
C ALA A 219 -7.44 0.19 12.79
N SER A 220 -7.41 0.65 11.53
CA SER A 220 -8.23 1.78 11.07
C SER A 220 -8.77 1.54 9.65
N PHE A 221 -8.58 2.46 8.74
CA PHE A 221 -9.17 2.48 7.40
C PHE A 221 -8.91 1.21 6.57
N ALA A 222 -7.75 0.56 6.75
CA ALA A 222 -7.36 -0.57 5.89
C ALA A 222 -8.21 -1.84 6.09
N THR A 223 -8.87 -2.00 7.23
CA THR A 223 -9.74 -3.15 7.51
C THR A 223 -11.22 -2.82 7.43
N LEU A 224 -11.55 -1.61 7.01
CA LEU A 224 -12.92 -1.15 6.85
C LEU A 224 -13.44 -1.30 5.42
N GLY A 225 -12.67 -1.91 4.50
CA GLY A 225 -13.17 -2.24 3.16
C GLY A 225 -14.40 -3.13 3.21
N ASP A 226 -15.28 -3.01 2.22
CA ASP A 226 -16.37 -3.96 2.02
C ASP A 226 -15.82 -5.32 1.55
N PHE A 227 -14.64 -5.28 0.94
CA PHE A 227 -13.84 -6.44 0.58
C PHE A 227 -12.39 -6.24 1.03
N LEU A 228 -11.86 -7.23 1.72
CA LEU A 228 -10.47 -7.27 2.20
C LEU A 228 -9.67 -8.28 1.39
N PHE A 229 -8.85 -7.79 0.49
CA PHE A 229 -7.96 -8.60 -0.32
C PHE A 229 -6.51 -8.49 0.14
N SER A 230 -5.69 -9.44 -0.28
CA SER A 230 -4.25 -9.35 -0.13
C SER A 230 -3.54 -10.00 -1.32
N GLU A 231 -2.27 -9.66 -1.49
CA GLU A 231 -1.36 -10.38 -2.38
C GLU A 231 -0.76 -11.59 -1.65
N SER A 232 -0.41 -12.63 -2.41
CA SER A 232 0.35 -13.76 -1.88
C SER A 232 1.64 -13.27 -1.22
N ASP A 233 2.12 -13.98 -0.20
CA ASP A 233 3.33 -13.68 0.56
C ASP A 233 3.31 -12.36 1.37
N SER A 234 2.19 -11.65 1.45
CA SER A 234 2.08 -10.44 2.27
C SER A 234 2.07 -10.78 3.76
N LYS A 235 2.66 -9.90 4.56
CA LYS A 235 2.59 -9.94 6.02
C LYS A 235 1.60 -8.90 6.53
N VAL A 236 0.54 -9.38 7.18
CA VAL A 236 -0.56 -8.56 7.69
C VAL A 236 -0.79 -8.88 9.16
N GLY A 237 -0.92 -7.87 9.99
CA GLY A 237 -1.18 -8.06 11.42
C GLY A 237 -1.22 -6.74 12.18
N PHE A 238 -1.29 -6.80 13.51
CA PHE A 238 -1.23 -5.60 14.34
C PHE A 238 0.22 -5.31 14.76
N ALA A 239 0.86 -6.20 15.50
CA ALA A 239 2.26 -6.06 15.89
C ALA A 239 3.16 -6.83 14.92
N GLY A 240 4.18 -6.17 14.35
CA GLY A 240 5.14 -6.84 13.48
C GLY A 240 5.94 -7.92 14.22
N GLN A 241 6.31 -9.00 13.55
CA GLN A 241 7.05 -10.13 14.14
C GLN A 241 8.31 -9.70 14.91
N ARG A 242 9.02 -8.66 14.45
CA ARG A 242 10.19 -8.12 15.13
C ARG A 242 9.85 -7.58 16.52
N ILE A 243 8.70 -6.91 16.65
CA ILE A 243 8.24 -6.35 17.94
C ILE A 243 7.83 -7.48 18.87
N ILE A 244 7.08 -8.46 18.35
CA ILE A 244 6.66 -9.63 19.14
C ILE A 244 7.89 -10.38 19.65
N LYS A 245 8.86 -10.70 18.80
CA LYS A 245 10.11 -11.35 19.20
C LYS A 245 10.91 -10.59 20.26
N ALA A 246 10.84 -9.25 20.25
CA ALA A 246 11.49 -8.42 21.26
C ALA A 246 10.79 -8.47 22.63
N GLN A 247 9.46 -8.69 22.65
CA GLN A 247 8.66 -8.77 23.87
C GLN A 247 8.56 -10.20 24.43
N THR A 248 8.58 -11.20 23.55
CA THR A 248 8.46 -12.62 23.90
C THR A 248 9.64 -13.43 23.31
N PRO A 249 10.87 -13.24 23.79
CA PRO A 249 12.06 -13.85 23.18
C PRO A 249 12.07 -15.39 23.23
N SER A 250 11.34 -15.99 24.17
CA SER A 250 11.23 -17.45 24.36
C SER A 250 10.21 -18.12 23.44
N GLU A 251 9.34 -17.36 22.77
CA GLU A 251 8.34 -17.92 21.90
C GLU A 251 8.89 -18.15 20.48
N ILE A 252 8.60 -19.32 19.94
CA ILE A 252 8.88 -19.65 18.53
C ILE A 252 7.71 -19.10 17.70
N ILE A 253 8.00 -18.12 16.87
CA ILE A 253 7.01 -17.59 15.90
C ILE A 253 7.16 -18.38 14.61
N GLU A 254 6.11 -19.07 14.21
CA GLU A 254 6.06 -19.78 12.94
C GLU A 254 6.19 -18.82 11.75
N ASP A 255 6.81 -19.28 10.67
CA ASP A 255 6.95 -18.48 9.43
C ASP A 255 5.60 -18.15 8.79
N SER A 256 4.59 -19.01 9.00
CA SER A 256 3.20 -18.82 8.57
C SER A 256 2.48 -17.70 9.33
N PHE A 257 2.93 -17.35 10.53
CA PHE A 257 2.28 -16.34 11.37
C PHE A 257 2.20 -14.99 10.65
N GLN A 258 1.00 -14.41 10.66
CA GLN A 258 0.68 -13.15 9.96
C GLN A 258 0.93 -13.20 8.43
N SER A 259 1.03 -14.38 7.83
CA SER A 259 1.00 -14.48 6.37
C SER A 259 -0.41 -14.22 5.84
N SER A 260 -0.51 -13.69 4.64
CA SER A 260 -1.80 -13.50 3.96
C SER A 260 -2.58 -14.81 3.84
N GLN A 261 -1.89 -15.94 3.65
CA GLN A 261 -2.50 -17.28 3.64
C GLN A 261 -3.14 -17.62 4.99
N SER A 262 -2.42 -17.40 6.09
CA SER A 262 -2.96 -17.63 7.44
C SER A 262 -4.14 -16.69 7.73
N MET A 263 -4.07 -15.43 7.32
CA MET A 263 -5.16 -14.46 7.47
C MET A 263 -6.42 -14.88 6.70
N LEU A 264 -6.26 -15.41 5.49
CA LEU A 264 -7.37 -15.97 4.72
C LEU A 264 -7.99 -17.18 5.42
N GLN A 265 -7.17 -18.13 5.89
CA GLN A 265 -7.65 -19.34 6.58
C GLN A 265 -8.43 -19.03 7.86
N HIS A 266 -8.09 -17.93 8.55
CA HIS A 266 -8.80 -17.46 9.76
C HIS A 266 -9.99 -16.53 9.44
N GLY A 267 -10.33 -16.32 8.17
CA GLY A 267 -11.46 -15.50 7.77
C GLY A 267 -11.27 -13.99 7.93
N PHE A 268 -10.01 -13.53 8.06
CA PHE A 268 -9.71 -12.10 8.13
C PHE A 268 -9.66 -11.44 6.74
N LEU A 269 -9.36 -12.22 5.71
CA LEU A 269 -9.37 -11.79 4.31
C LEU A 269 -10.44 -12.52 3.53
N ASP A 270 -11.05 -11.86 2.56
CA ASP A 270 -12.04 -12.45 1.66
C ASP A 270 -11.38 -13.25 0.54
N ALA A 271 -10.24 -12.78 0.03
CA ALA A 271 -9.49 -13.47 -1.01
C ALA A 271 -8.03 -13.05 -1.11
N LEU A 272 -7.20 -13.92 -1.72
CA LEU A 272 -5.85 -13.62 -2.18
C LEU A 272 -5.84 -13.56 -3.70
N PHE A 273 -5.20 -12.53 -4.24
CA PHE A 273 -5.04 -12.38 -5.69
C PHE A 273 -3.59 -12.12 -6.07
N GLU A 274 -3.20 -12.67 -7.19
CA GLU A 274 -1.96 -12.33 -7.85
C GLU A 274 -2.08 -10.95 -8.53
N ARG A 275 -0.94 -10.24 -8.66
CA ARG A 275 -0.89 -8.85 -9.14
C ARG A 275 -1.45 -8.64 -10.53
N ASP A 276 -1.28 -9.64 -11.41
CA ASP A 276 -1.70 -9.60 -12.81
C ASP A 276 -3.22 -9.74 -12.99
N VAL A 277 -3.91 -10.40 -12.06
CA VAL A 277 -5.36 -10.62 -12.14
C VAL A 277 -6.18 -9.70 -11.25
N LEU A 278 -5.54 -8.99 -10.32
CA LEU A 278 -6.24 -8.19 -9.31
C LEU A 278 -7.16 -7.13 -9.91
N ASN A 279 -6.70 -6.42 -10.96
CA ASN A 279 -7.51 -5.40 -11.64
C ASN A 279 -8.77 -6.01 -12.28
N GLU A 280 -8.64 -7.14 -12.97
CA GLU A 280 -9.76 -7.86 -13.56
C GLU A 280 -10.77 -8.34 -12.50
N LYS A 281 -10.27 -8.93 -11.39
CA LYS A 281 -11.12 -9.44 -10.32
C LYS A 281 -11.94 -8.34 -9.66
N ILE A 282 -11.30 -7.22 -9.32
CA ILE A 282 -12.00 -6.05 -8.79
C ILE A 282 -12.99 -5.50 -9.83
N GLY A 283 -12.60 -5.45 -11.10
CA GLY A 283 -13.49 -5.00 -12.18
C GLY A 283 -14.76 -5.83 -12.29
N ASN A 284 -14.64 -7.14 -12.19
CA ASN A 284 -15.80 -8.05 -12.23
C ASN A 284 -16.74 -7.83 -11.02
N LEU A 285 -16.18 -7.64 -9.82
CA LEU A 285 -16.97 -7.32 -8.64
C LEU A 285 -17.66 -5.96 -8.76
N CYS A 286 -16.95 -4.92 -9.22
CA CYS A 286 -17.54 -3.61 -9.47
C CYS A 286 -18.72 -3.71 -10.45
N SER A 287 -18.61 -4.50 -11.52
CA SER A 287 -19.71 -4.67 -12.49
C SER A 287 -20.96 -5.28 -11.85
N ILE A 288 -20.79 -6.21 -10.91
CA ILE A 288 -21.91 -6.83 -10.21
C ILE A 288 -22.55 -5.85 -9.22
N LEU A 289 -21.73 -5.19 -8.41
CA LEU A 289 -22.19 -4.30 -7.34
C LEU A 289 -22.89 -3.04 -7.89
N LEU A 290 -22.31 -2.40 -8.91
CA LEU A 290 -22.89 -1.20 -9.49
C LEU A 290 -24.20 -1.49 -10.25
N LYS A 291 -24.34 -2.65 -10.90
CA LYS A 291 -25.61 -3.06 -11.53
C LYS A 291 -26.70 -3.31 -10.50
N LYS A 292 -26.37 -3.84 -9.33
CA LYS A 292 -27.34 -4.01 -8.24
C LYS A 292 -27.86 -2.66 -7.75
N ASN A 293 -27.01 -1.68 -7.62
CA ASN A 293 -27.40 -0.33 -7.21
C ASN A 293 -28.33 0.34 -8.25
N GLU A 294 -28.13 0.10 -9.56
CA GLU A 294 -29.04 0.56 -10.61
C GLU A 294 -30.44 -0.09 -10.49
N LEU A 295 -30.52 -1.37 -10.14
CA LEU A 295 -31.78 -2.09 -9.95
C LEU A 295 -32.54 -1.62 -8.69
N GLU A 296 -31.83 -1.33 -7.61
CA GLU A 296 -32.42 -0.78 -6.38
C GLU A 296 -33.00 0.62 -6.60
N THR A 297 -32.30 1.51 -7.34
CA THR A 297 -32.81 2.84 -7.71
C THR A 297 -34.03 2.80 -8.62
N ILE A 298 -34.19 1.77 -9.44
CA ILE A 298 -35.38 1.56 -10.25
C ILE A 298 -36.56 1.04 -9.41
N SER A 299 -36.29 0.26 -8.34
CA SER A 299 -37.34 -0.26 -7.44
C SER A 299 -37.92 0.81 -6.51
N ASP A 300 -37.14 1.85 -6.19
CA ASP A 300 -37.56 2.98 -5.33
C ASP A 300 -38.22 4.14 -6.12
N ALA A 301 -38.21 4.10 -7.45
CA ALA A 301 -39.00 4.97 -8.29
C ALA A 301 -40.51 4.57 -8.19
N GLU A 302 -41.35 5.53 -7.82
CA GLU A 302 -42.76 5.32 -7.54
C GLU A 302 -43.48 4.38 -8.51
N PRO A 303 -44.41 3.51 -8.06
CA PRO A 303 -45.10 2.51 -8.90
C PRO A 303 -46.17 3.15 -9.78
N GLY A 304 -45.81 4.05 -10.68
CA GLY A 304 -46.75 4.82 -11.47
C GLY A 304 -46.55 4.80 -12.98
N GLN A 305 -45.36 4.61 -13.50
CA GLN A 305 -45.13 4.84 -14.95
C GLN A 305 -44.58 3.67 -15.76
N ASP A 306 -44.07 2.59 -15.19
CA ASP A 306 -43.39 1.54 -15.96
C ASP A 306 -44.12 0.19 -16.11
N ARG A 307 -45.41 0.10 -15.74
CA ARG A 307 -46.16 -1.13 -16.03
C ARG A 307 -46.41 -1.40 -17.53
N GLU A 308 -46.23 -0.39 -18.37
CA GLU A 308 -46.42 -0.56 -19.83
C GLU A 308 -45.21 -1.15 -20.56
N PHE A 309 -43.99 -0.97 -20.02
CA PHE A 309 -42.77 -1.49 -20.66
C PHE A 309 -42.60 -3.00 -20.46
N ILE A 310 -42.97 -3.51 -19.29
CA ILE A 310 -42.84 -4.96 -18.98
C ILE A 310 -43.89 -5.80 -19.74
N LYS A 311 -45.07 -5.24 -20.06
CA LYS A 311 -46.10 -5.94 -20.85
C LYS A 311 -45.74 -6.09 -22.34
N ARG A 312 -44.87 -5.25 -22.89
CA ARG A 312 -44.45 -5.34 -24.31
C ARG A 312 -43.37 -6.40 -24.54
N THR A 313 -42.51 -6.71 -23.56
CA THR A 313 -41.47 -7.74 -23.67
C THR A 313 -41.98 -9.18 -23.41
N ALA A 314 -43.08 -9.34 -22.70
CA ALA A 314 -43.70 -10.66 -22.42
C ALA A 314 -44.68 -11.13 -23.51
N ALA A 315 -44.98 -10.28 -24.50
CA ALA A 315 -45.90 -10.61 -25.62
C ALA A 315 -45.19 -10.96 -26.93
N SER A 316 -43.83 -11.02 -26.90
CA SER A 316 -43.00 -11.35 -28.09
C SER A 316 -42.05 -12.54 -27.86
N SER A 317 -42.35 -13.44 -26.90
CA SER A 317 -41.68 -14.72 -26.71
C SER A 317 -42.68 -15.88 -26.82
#